data_2fffd2f869889e5156629346bf07c721
#
_entry.id   2fffd2f869889e5156629346bf07c721
#
_cell.length_a   1.000
_cell.length_b   1.000
_cell.length_c   1.000
_cell.angle_alpha   90.00
_cell.angle_beta   90.00
_cell.angle_gamma   90.00
#
_symmetry.space_group_name_H-M   'P 1'
#
loop_
_entity.id
_entity.type
_entity.pdbx_description
1 polymer ?
#
loop_
_entity_poly.entity_id
_entity_poly.type
_entity_poly.pdbx_seq_one_letter_code
_entity_poly.pdbx_strand_id
1 'polypeptide(L)'
;MSAAYVPASDAWRTIDAVDAGFDPQRLAAAVAFAQAHETDWPRALLTEDGQLWYAVSMGETPPVSLPLGPVEDRDGPSGVVLRGGMIAASWGDIARPQITFSVAKSYLAVLAGIASGRGLIGDLDEPVRRRVDDGGFDGAQNAPITWRHLLQQTSEWSGTLFDRPDSVDHNRSVGLAGGEAPKGDLRPMRPPGTHWEYNDVRVNRFSLSLLRVFGQALPETLREAVMDPIGASRGWRWEAYRNATVDIGGRTLASVPGGSHWGGGIFISTLDHARFGLMVARDGMWGARRILPEGWVGAMTAPCSLNPGYGFMWWLNTGGAQFAGAPHDAFFAMGAGTHVVAVLPSQDIVLVARWIRKTSVEGLIGRVLAALR
;
A
#
# COMPACT_ATOMS: atom_id res chain seq x y z
N MET A 1 13.86 5.26 -29.22
CA MET A 1 13.90 5.94 -27.91
C MET A 1 14.77 5.09 -26.97
N SER A 2 15.77 5.66 -26.30
CA SER A 2 16.57 4.94 -25.29
C SER A 2 15.62 4.45 -24.18
N ALA A 3 15.80 3.20 -23.72
CA ALA A 3 15.01 2.67 -22.62
C ALA A 3 15.22 3.56 -21.37
N ALA A 4 14.13 3.90 -20.68
CA ALA A 4 14.21 4.68 -19.43
C ALA A 4 15.09 3.94 -18.42
N TYR A 5 15.93 4.69 -17.70
CA TYR A 5 16.82 4.09 -16.71
C TYR A 5 16.04 3.37 -15.61
N VAL A 6 16.49 2.16 -15.28
CA VAL A 6 16.12 1.41 -14.07
C VAL A 6 17.39 0.90 -13.40
N PRO A 7 17.47 0.90 -12.06
CA PRO A 7 18.67 0.47 -11.36
C PRO A 7 18.87 -1.05 -11.46
N ALA A 8 20.14 -1.48 -11.53
CA ALA A 8 20.51 -2.87 -11.29
C ALA A 8 20.26 -3.26 -9.81
N SER A 9 20.32 -4.57 -9.49
CA SER A 9 19.99 -5.07 -8.15
C SER A 9 20.88 -4.49 -7.05
N ASP A 10 22.15 -4.27 -7.35
CA ASP A 10 23.21 -3.89 -6.39
C ASP A 10 23.78 -2.48 -6.60
N ALA A 11 23.35 -1.78 -7.65
CA ALA A 11 23.89 -0.49 -8.03
C ALA A 11 22.78 0.48 -8.45
N TRP A 12 22.43 1.38 -7.54
CA TRP A 12 21.52 2.49 -7.87
C TRP A 12 22.31 3.76 -8.15
N ARG A 13 22.13 4.34 -9.34
CA ARG A 13 22.79 5.59 -9.68
C ARG A 13 22.24 6.75 -8.89
N THR A 14 23.13 7.59 -8.40
CA THR A 14 22.80 8.94 -7.93
C THR A 14 22.94 9.92 -9.09
N ILE A 15 22.25 11.05 -8.99
CA ILE A 15 22.35 12.17 -9.93
C ILE A 15 22.45 13.46 -9.13
N ASP A 16 23.34 14.36 -9.54
CA ASP A 16 23.42 15.67 -8.91
C ASP A 16 22.11 16.45 -9.08
N ALA A 17 21.74 17.24 -8.07
CA ALA A 17 20.47 17.97 -8.07
C ALA A 17 20.32 18.86 -9.32
N VAL A 18 21.42 19.50 -9.78
CA VAL A 18 21.43 20.35 -11.00
C VAL A 18 21.09 19.53 -12.24
N ASP A 19 21.75 18.38 -12.40
CA ASP A 19 21.57 17.49 -13.55
C ASP A 19 20.19 16.82 -13.54
N ALA A 20 19.63 16.64 -12.34
CA ALA A 20 18.26 16.18 -12.13
C ALA A 20 17.20 17.28 -12.37
N GLY A 21 17.61 18.51 -12.68
CA GLY A 21 16.71 19.63 -12.91
C GLY A 21 16.19 20.29 -11.63
N PHE A 22 16.86 20.10 -10.49
CA PHE A 22 16.53 20.76 -9.23
C PHE A 22 17.49 21.92 -8.90
N ASP A 23 16.98 22.86 -8.14
CA ASP A 23 17.80 23.78 -7.37
C ASP A 23 18.39 23.05 -6.16
N PRO A 24 19.72 22.96 -6.02
CA PRO A 24 20.35 22.17 -4.94
C PRO A 24 20.01 22.65 -3.53
N GLN A 25 19.90 23.97 -3.35
CA GLN A 25 19.60 24.55 -2.03
C GLN A 25 18.15 24.27 -1.63
N ARG A 26 17.22 24.39 -2.57
CA ARG A 26 15.80 24.10 -2.33
C ARG A 26 15.57 22.60 -2.10
N LEU A 27 16.24 21.73 -2.86
CA LEU A 27 16.14 20.27 -2.64
C LEU A 27 16.72 19.87 -1.28
N ALA A 28 17.87 20.43 -0.90
CA ALA A 28 18.46 20.23 0.43
C ALA A 28 17.54 20.74 1.55
N ALA A 29 16.85 21.87 1.34
CA ALA A 29 15.86 22.38 2.28
C ALA A 29 14.63 21.46 2.40
N ALA A 30 14.21 20.81 1.31
CA ALA A 30 13.15 19.80 1.35
C ALA A 30 13.57 18.56 2.18
N VAL A 31 14.79 18.09 2.03
CA VAL A 31 15.36 17.00 2.83
C VAL A 31 15.42 17.38 4.32
N ALA A 32 15.98 18.56 4.64
CA ALA A 32 16.05 19.06 6.01
C ALA A 32 14.65 19.19 6.64
N PHE A 33 13.67 19.66 5.86
CA PHE A 33 12.28 19.72 6.29
C PHE A 33 11.73 18.31 6.64
N ALA A 34 11.98 17.30 5.81
CA ALA A 34 11.53 15.94 6.09
C ALA A 34 12.13 15.37 7.37
N GLN A 35 13.43 15.61 7.59
CA GLN A 35 14.14 15.17 8.80
C GLN A 35 13.65 15.88 10.08
N ALA A 36 13.32 17.16 9.98
CA ALA A 36 12.83 17.96 11.11
C ALA A 36 11.36 17.67 11.48
N HIS A 37 10.60 16.99 10.60
CA HIS A 37 9.18 16.72 10.80
C HIS A 37 8.92 15.22 10.97
N GLU A 38 9.66 14.57 11.87
CA GLU A 38 9.41 13.19 12.25
C GLU A 38 7.99 13.04 12.82
N THR A 39 7.36 11.87 12.58
CA THR A 39 6.07 11.52 13.17
C THR A 39 6.11 11.59 14.71
N ASP A 40 4.99 11.93 15.33
CA ASP A 40 4.85 11.96 16.78
C ASP A 40 4.64 10.56 17.39
N TRP A 41 4.63 9.50 16.59
CA TRP A 41 4.53 8.13 17.06
C TRP A 41 5.75 7.75 17.91
N PRO A 42 5.60 6.98 19.01
CA PRO A 42 6.74 6.51 19.78
C PRO A 42 7.61 5.54 18.97
N ARG A 43 8.85 5.33 19.43
CA ARG A 43 9.74 4.31 18.84
C ARG A 43 9.19 2.91 19.09
N ALA A 44 8.78 2.62 20.33
CA ALA A 44 8.10 1.39 20.67
C ALA A 44 6.66 1.43 20.16
N LEU A 45 6.29 0.49 19.30
CA LEU A 45 4.94 0.40 18.73
C LEU A 45 3.99 -0.45 19.59
N LEU A 46 4.50 -1.07 20.65
CA LEU A 46 3.72 -1.71 21.70
C LEU A 46 3.75 -0.87 22.98
N THR A 47 2.65 -0.87 23.70
CA THR A 47 2.55 -0.34 25.06
C THR A 47 3.21 -1.30 26.05
N GLU A 48 3.42 -0.88 27.31
CA GLU A 48 4.04 -1.72 28.34
C GLU A 48 3.24 -3.00 28.63
N ASP A 49 1.91 -2.96 28.45
CA ASP A 49 1.01 -4.10 28.59
C ASP A 49 0.80 -4.89 27.29
N GLY A 50 1.63 -4.64 26.26
CA GLY A 50 1.69 -5.42 25.03
C GLY A 50 0.58 -5.14 24.02
N GLN A 51 -0.16 -4.05 24.17
CA GLN A 51 -1.14 -3.59 23.21
C GLN A 51 -0.48 -2.77 22.09
N LEU A 52 -1.13 -2.68 20.94
CA LEU A 52 -0.69 -1.82 19.85
C LEU A 52 -0.90 -0.35 20.22
N TRP A 53 0.18 0.39 20.36
CA TRP A 53 0.14 1.79 20.79
C TRP A 53 -0.88 2.64 20.02
N TYR A 54 -0.88 2.55 18.69
CA TYR A 54 -1.78 3.38 17.88
C TYR A 54 -3.25 2.93 17.97
N ALA A 55 -3.52 1.64 18.20
CA ALA A 55 -4.87 1.15 18.42
C ALA A 55 -5.45 1.75 19.72
N VAL A 56 -4.65 1.71 20.78
CA VAL A 56 -4.99 2.36 22.06
C VAL A 56 -5.16 3.86 21.90
N SER A 57 -4.29 4.53 21.11
CA SER A 57 -4.39 5.97 20.84
C SER A 57 -5.66 6.37 20.09
N MET A 58 -6.29 5.43 19.38
CA MET A 58 -7.60 5.59 18.73
C MET A 58 -8.78 5.15 19.59
N GLY A 59 -8.56 4.80 20.84
CA GLY A 59 -9.59 4.36 21.78
C GLY A 59 -9.98 2.88 21.66
N GLU A 60 -9.23 2.08 20.90
CA GLU A 60 -9.48 0.64 20.81
C GLU A 60 -9.01 -0.07 22.09
N THR A 61 -9.74 -1.11 22.47
CA THR A 61 -9.48 -1.94 23.66
C THR A 61 -9.32 -3.41 23.28
N PRO A 62 -8.77 -4.26 24.18
CA PRO A 62 -8.74 -5.70 23.95
C PRO A 62 -10.13 -6.29 23.68
N PRO A 63 -10.26 -7.27 22.75
CA PRO A 63 -9.17 -7.91 22.03
C PRO A 63 -8.69 -7.17 20.76
N VAL A 64 -9.33 -6.07 20.36
CA VAL A 64 -9.03 -5.37 19.10
C VAL A 64 -7.65 -4.69 19.13
N SER A 65 -7.25 -4.14 20.26
CA SER A 65 -5.93 -3.51 20.43
C SER A 65 -4.76 -4.49 20.57
N LEU A 66 -5.02 -5.81 20.66
CA LEU A 66 -3.96 -6.80 20.76
C LEU A 66 -3.37 -7.17 19.39
N PRO A 67 -2.04 -7.33 19.28
CA PRO A 67 -1.41 -7.73 18.04
C PRO A 67 -1.74 -9.18 17.65
N LEU A 68 -2.01 -9.41 16.38
CA LEU A 68 -2.15 -10.73 15.78
C LEU A 68 -0.86 -11.19 15.08
N GLY A 69 -0.10 -10.25 14.54
CA GLY A 69 1.16 -10.49 13.87
C GLY A 69 2.36 -9.80 14.54
N PRO A 70 3.57 -10.02 14.04
CA PRO A 70 4.78 -9.37 14.55
C PRO A 70 4.69 -7.84 14.52
N VAL A 71 5.28 -7.23 15.54
CA VAL A 71 5.46 -5.77 15.67
C VAL A 71 6.89 -5.52 16.08
N GLU A 72 7.54 -4.56 15.44
CA GLU A 72 8.92 -4.15 15.74
C GLU A 72 8.95 -2.65 15.99
N ASP A 73 9.90 -2.21 16.79
CA ASP A 73 10.15 -0.80 17.05
C ASP A 73 10.56 -0.09 15.76
N ARG A 74 10.13 1.15 15.62
CA ARG A 74 10.43 1.97 14.46
C ARG A 74 11.74 2.74 14.60
N ASP A 75 12.32 3.07 13.47
CA ASP A 75 13.42 4.01 13.38
C ASP A 75 12.98 5.47 13.15
N GLY A 76 13.97 6.33 12.90
CA GLY A 76 13.81 7.69 12.48
C GLY A 76 13.21 7.83 11.07
N PRO A 77 12.95 9.08 10.67
CA PRO A 77 12.46 9.36 9.34
C PRO A 77 13.49 8.98 8.28
N SER A 78 13.04 8.33 7.22
CA SER A 78 13.86 8.01 6.06
C SER A 78 13.10 8.31 4.77
N GLY A 79 13.84 8.56 3.69
CA GLY A 79 13.21 8.78 2.41
C GLY A 79 14.19 8.93 1.26
N VAL A 80 13.64 8.98 0.06
CA VAL A 80 14.38 9.14 -1.19
C VAL A 80 13.53 9.90 -2.21
N VAL A 81 14.18 10.76 -2.98
CA VAL A 81 13.62 11.43 -4.15
C VAL A 81 14.30 10.87 -5.39
N LEU A 82 13.53 10.23 -6.25
CA LEU A 82 13.98 9.80 -7.56
C LEU A 82 13.56 10.81 -8.62
N ARG A 83 14.46 11.07 -9.57
CA ARG A 83 14.20 11.81 -10.80
C ARG A 83 14.74 11.02 -11.98
N GLY A 84 13.93 10.76 -12.99
CA GLY A 84 14.35 9.92 -14.10
C GLY A 84 14.77 8.49 -13.69
N GLY A 85 14.30 8.00 -12.53
CA GLY A 85 14.69 6.73 -11.93
C GLY A 85 15.99 6.75 -11.12
N MET A 86 16.77 7.84 -11.13
CA MET A 86 18.01 7.99 -10.37
C MET A 86 17.75 8.71 -9.03
N ILE A 87 18.60 8.45 -8.02
CA ILE A 87 18.50 9.08 -6.71
C ILE A 87 19.03 10.50 -6.78
N ALA A 88 18.14 11.49 -6.67
CA ALA A 88 18.50 12.91 -6.57
C ALA A 88 18.74 13.38 -5.14
N ALA A 89 18.05 12.77 -4.16
CA ALA A 89 18.28 13.03 -2.74
C ALA A 89 17.83 11.83 -1.90
N SER A 90 18.42 11.68 -0.71
CA SER A 90 17.99 10.68 0.28
C SER A 90 18.29 11.15 1.70
N TRP A 91 17.62 10.58 2.70
CA TRP A 91 17.84 10.84 4.11
C TRP A 91 17.50 9.64 4.99
N GLY A 92 18.09 9.58 6.17
CA GLY A 92 17.91 8.49 7.12
C GLY A 92 18.47 7.15 6.65
N ASP A 93 18.15 6.08 7.36
CA ASP A 93 18.52 4.72 6.94
C ASP A 93 17.53 4.20 5.89
N ILE A 94 17.91 4.36 4.63
CA ILE A 94 17.09 3.95 3.48
C ILE A 94 17.19 2.46 3.16
N ALA A 95 18.13 1.73 3.77
CA ALA A 95 18.36 0.32 3.52
C ALA A 95 17.66 -0.60 4.52
N ARG A 96 17.35 -0.12 5.72
CA ARG A 96 16.74 -0.92 6.78
C ARG A 96 15.27 -1.26 6.49
N PRO A 97 14.90 -2.55 6.51
CA PRO A 97 13.49 -2.96 6.42
C PRO A 97 12.72 -2.54 7.68
N GLN A 98 11.57 -1.94 7.49
CA GLN A 98 10.64 -1.56 8.55
C GLN A 98 9.20 -1.85 8.12
N ILE A 99 8.29 -1.99 9.07
CA ILE A 99 6.87 -2.15 8.78
C ILE A 99 6.35 -0.99 7.92
N THR A 100 5.45 -1.28 6.99
CA THR A 100 4.93 -0.27 6.05
C THR A 100 3.42 -0.08 6.14
N PHE A 101 2.73 -0.81 7.04
CA PHE A 101 1.28 -0.77 7.22
C PHE A 101 0.54 -0.85 5.86
N SER A 102 -0.43 0.04 5.67
CA SER A 102 -1.36 0.00 4.53
C SER A 102 -0.74 0.24 3.15
N VAL A 103 0.54 0.60 3.05
CA VAL A 103 1.25 0.57 1.76
C VAL A 103 1.19 -0.84 1.15
N ALA A 104 1.12 -1.90 1.98
CA ALA A 104 0.95 -3.28 1.54
C ALA A 104 -0.29 -3.50 0.64
N LYS A 105 -1.34 -2.69 0.77
CA LYS A 105 -2.54 -2.76 -0.08
C LYS A 105 -2.21 -2.52 -1.55
N SER A 106 -1.31 -1.58 -1.83
CA SER A 106 -0.88 -1.32 -3.21
C SER A 106 -0.08 -2.48 -3.80
N TYR A 107 0.63 -3.26 -2.97
CA TYR A 107 1.26 -4.51 -3.40
C TYR A 107 0.22 -5.60 -3.71
N LEU A 108 -0.90 -5.67 -2.97
CA LEU A 108 -2.01 -6.56 -3.32
C LEU A 108 -2.64 -6.19 -4.66
N ALA A 109 -2.78 -4.90 -4.98
CA ALA A 109 -3.26 -4.45 -6.29
C ALA A 109 -2.32 -4.88 -7.43
N VAL A 110 -1.00 -4.81 -7.20
CA VAL A 110 0.00 -5.31 -8.16
C VAL A 110 -0.11 -6.83 -8.32
N LEU A 111 -0.28 -7.59 -7.23
CA LEU A 111 -0.50 -9.03 -7.30
C LEU A 111 -1.80 -9.40 -8.04
N ALA A 112 -2.86 -8.61 -7.89
CA ALA A 112 -4.08 -8.80 -8.70
C ALA A 112 -3.80 -8.62 -10.19
N GLY A 113 -2.93 -7.66 -10.55
CA GLY A 113 -2.46 -7.50 -11.93
C GLY A 113 -1.69 -8.72 -12.45
N ILE A 114 -0.82 -9.28 -11.63
CA ILE A 114 -0.12 -10.53 -11.95
C ILE A 114 -1.12 -11.69 -12.13
N ALA A 115 -2.12 -11.79 -11.23
CA ALA A 115 -3.16 -12.81 -11.32
C ALA A 115 -4.00 -12.65 -12.60
N SER A 116 -4.37 -11.43 -12.95
CA SER A 116 -5.08 -11.11 -14.20
C SER A 116 -4.25 -11.47 -15.43
N GLY A 117 -2.97 -11.06 -15.45
CA GLY A 117 -2.07 -11.39 -16.56
C GLY A 117 -1.79 -12.88 -16.73
N ARG A 118 -1.95 -13.67 -15.66
CA ARG A 118 -1.86 -15.15 -15.69
C ARG A 118 -3.21 -15.84 -15.97
N GLY A 119 -4.29 -15.08 -16.17
CA GLY A 119 -5.63 -15.62 -16.39
C GLY A 119 -6.28 -16.26 -15.15
N LEU A 120 -5.68 -16.07 -13.97
CA LEU A 120 -6.23 -16.56 -12.69
C LEU A 120 -7.45 -15.72 -12.25
N ILE A 121 -7.45 -14.46 -12.59
CA ILE A 121 -8.60 -13.54 -12.53
C ILE A 121 -8.93 -13.19 -13.97
N GLY A 122 -10.16 -13.47 -14.39
CA GLY A 122 -10.63 -13.13 -15.74
C GLY A 122 -11.13 -11.69 -15.80
N ASP A 123 -12.46 -11.53 -15.83
CA ASP A 123 -13.09 -10.22 -15.73
C ASP A 123 -13.09 -9.73 -14.27
N LEU A 124 -12.69 -8.48 -14.05
CA LEU A 124 -12.72 -7.88 -12.70
C LEU A 124 -14.15 -7.72 -12.17
N ASP A 125 -15.15 -7.73 -13.03
CA ASP A 125 -16.56 -7.63 -12.68
C ASP A 125 -17.24 -9.00 -12.53
N GLU A 126 -16.50 -10.12 -12.72
CA GLU A 126 -17.01 -11.43 -12.36
C GLU A 126 -17.06 -11.60 -10.83
N PRO A 127 -18.08 -12.30 -10.28
CA PRO A 127 -18.13 -12.63 -8.86
C PRO A 127 -16.92 -13.46 -8.42
N VAL A 128 -16.30 -13.06 -7.30
CA VAL A 128 -15.09 -13.72 -6.74
C VAL A 128 -15.33 -15.21 -6.49
N ARG A 129 -16.54 -15.60 -6.08
CA ARG A 129 -16.94 -16.99 -5.83
C ARG A 129 -16.78 -17.93 -7.02
N ARG A 130 -16.64 -17.41 -8.25
CA ARG A 130 -16.36 -18.23 -9.43
C ARG A 130 -14.93 -18.79 -9.44
N ARG A 131 -14.05 -18.18 -8.69
CA ARG A 131 -12.63 -18.55 -8.60
C ARG A 131 -12.21 -18.98 -7.20
N VAL A 132 -12.95 -18.56 -6.18
CA VAL A 132 -12.65 -18.81 -4.77
C VAL A 132 -13.86 -19.50 -4.14
N ASP A 133 -13.68 -20.79 -3.88
CA ASP A 133 -14.68 -21.66 -3.24
C ASP A 133 -14.16 -22.06 -1.85
N ASP A 134 -14.37 -21.17 -0.88
CA ASP A 134 -13.92 -21.36 0.52
C ASP A 134 -14.99 -20.92 1.54
N GLY A 135 -16.24 -20.79 1.08
CA GLY A 135 -17.36 -20.35 1.91
C GLY A 135 -17.41 -18.84 2.19
N GLY A 136 -16.32 -18.10 1.95
CA GLY A 136 -16.25 -16.68 2.30
C GLY A 136 -17.09 -15.76 1.40
N PHE A 137 -17.56 -16.26 0.27
CA PHE A 137 -18.44 -15.53 -0.66
C PHE A 137 -19.81 -16.22 -0.82
N ASP A 138 -20.22 -16.99 0.17
CA ASP A 138 -21.56 -17.58 0.22
C ASP A 138 -22.59 -16.58 0.76
N GLY A 139 -23.86 -16.92 0.57
CA GLY A 139 -24.99 -16.10 1.02
C GLY A 139 -25.26 -14.86 0.15
N ALA A 140 -26.45 -14.28 0.34
CA ALA A 140 -26.95 -13.22 -0.53
C ALA A 140 -26.10 -11.94 -0.51
N GLN A 141 -25.49 -11.60 0.64
CA GLN A 141 -24.66 -10.42 0.77
C GLN A 141 -23.32 -10.56 0.05
N ASN A 142 -22.62 -11.71 0.19
CA ASN A 142 -21.26 -11.86 -0.29
C ASN A 142 -21.18 -12.44 -1.71
N ALA A 143 -22.20 -13.19 -2.15
CA ALA A 143 -22.19 -13.88 -3.45
C ALA A 143 -22.01 -12.96 -4.68
N PRO A 144 -22.53 -11.72 -4.72
CA PRO A 144 -22.35 -10.83 -5.85
C PRO A 144 -21.04 -10.01 -5.82
N ILE A 145 -20.22 -10.15 -4.77
CA ILE A 145 -18.95 -9.40 -4.66
C ILE A 145 -18.03 -9.77 -5.81
N THR A 146 -17.51 -8.73 -6.50
CA THR A 146 -16.57 -8.86 -7.61
C THR A 146 -15.15 -8.53 -7.19
N TRP A 147 -14.17 -8.87 -8.02
CA TRP A 147 -12.77 -8.48 -7.81
C TRP A 147 -12.59 -6.96 -7.77
N ARG A 148 -13.33 -6.23 -8.62
CA ARG A 148 -13.34 -4.77 -8.62
C ARG A 148 -13.83 -4.21 -7.29
N HIS A 149 -14.89 -4.78 -6.73
CA HIS A 149 -15.40 -4.35 -5.43
C HIS A 149 -14.36 -4.52 -4.32
N LEU A 150 -13.59 -5.61 -4.33
CA LEU A 150 -12.50 -5.81 -3.37
C LEU A 150 -11.37 -4.79 -3.59
N LEU A 151 -10.94 -4.59 -4.84
CA LEU A 151 -9.86 -3.67 -5.21
C LEU A 151 -10.19 -2.21 -4.87
N GLN A 152 -11.44 -1.79 -5.00
CA GLN A 152 -11.90 -0.42 -4.74
C GLN A 152 -12.41 -0.19 -3.32
N GLN A 153 -12.41 -1.23 -2.47
CA GLN A 153 -12.99 -1.18 -1.11
C GLN A 153 -14.48 -0.82 -1.09
N THR A 154 -15.22 -1.34 -2.06
CA THR A 154 -16.68 -1.21 -2.19
C THR A 154 -17.39 -2.54 -2.02
N SER A 155 -16.71 -3.56 -1.48
CA SER A 155 -17.22 -4.93 -1.44
C SER A 155 -18.36 -5.14 -0.48
N GLU A 156 -18.43 -4.36 0.61
CA GLU A 156 -19.41 -4.61 1.69
C GLU A 156 -19.43 -6.10 2.11
N TRP A 157 -18.26 -6.76 2.04
CA TRP A 157 -18.12 -8.13 2.52
C TRP A 157 -18.44 -8.19 3.99
N SER A 158 -19.27 -9.15 4.38
CA SER A 158 -19.73 -9.37 5.75
C SER A 158 -19.21 -10.70 6.27
N GLY A 159 -18.55 -10.68 7.43
CA GLY A 159 -18.05 -11.89 8.05
C GLY A 159 -16.96 -11.66 9.08
N THR A 160 -16.46 -12.77 9.59
CA THR A 160 -15.30 -12.79 10.50
C THR A 160 -14.13 -13.49 9.80
N LEU A 161 -12.97 -12.86 9.80
CA LEU A 161 -11.75 -13.40 9.25
C LEU A 161 -10.61 -13.27 10.26
N PHE A 162 -9.96 -14.41 10.60
CA PHE A 162 -8.85 -14.45 11.55
C PHE A 162 -9.18 -13.73 12.88
N ASP A 163 -10.33 -14.10 13.47
CA ASP A 163 -10.88 -13.57 14.71
C ASP A 163 -11.20 -12.06 14.69
N ARG A 164 -11.33 -11.46 13.51
CA ARG A 164 -11.75 -10.07 13.35
C ARG A 164 -13.02 -10.00 12.50
N PRO A 165 -14.15 -9.55 13.05
CA PRO A 165 -15.35 -9.26 12.26
C PRO A 165 -15.10 -8.00 11.41
N ASP A 166 -15.69 -7.93 10.22
CA ASP A 166 -15.58 -6.75 9.34
C ASP A 166 -16.14 -5.48 10.01
N SER A 167 -17.06 -5.64 10.95
CA SER A 167 -17.66 -4.53 11.69
C SER A 167 -16.66 -3.71 12.54
N VAL A 168 -15.49 -4.25 12.88
CA VAL A 168 -14.46 -3.46 13.63
C VAL A 168 -14.01 -2.20 12.88
N ASP A 169 -14.16 -2.19 11.56
CA ASP A 169 -13.80 -1.06 10.70
C ASP A 169 -15.01 -0.37 10.08
N HIS A 170 -16.24 -0.67 10.51
CA HIS A 170 -17.41 0.11 10.12
C HIS A 170 -17.26 1.57 10.55
N ASN A 171 -17.75 2.48 9.73
CA ASN A 171 -17.66 3.93 9.96
C ASN A 171 -16.23 4.48 10.13
N ARG A 172 -15.23 3.77 9.64
CA ARG A 172 -13.83 4.21 9.74
C ARG A 172 -13.59 5.45 8.90
N SER A 173 -13.14 6.53 9.54
CA SER A 173 -12.75 7.76 8.87
C SER A 173 -11.30 7.67 8.38
N VAL A 174 -11.08 7.71 7.06
CA VAL A 174 -9.75 7.68 6.45
C VAL A 174 -9.71 8.59 5.22
N GLY A 175 -8.67 9.41 5.12
CA GLY A 175 -8.53 10.38 4.03
C GLY A 175 -9.62 11.46 4.14
N LEU A 176 -10.31 11.72 3.04
CA LEU A 176 -11.45 12.65 2.97
C LEU A 176 -12.78 11.97 3.32
N ALA A 177 -12.83 10.64 3.40
CA ALA A 177 -14.03 9.91 3.78
C ALA A 177 -14.19 9.91 5.30
N GLY A 178 -15.24 10.54 5.79
CA GLY A 178 -15.66 10.53 7.20
C GLY A 178 -16.63 9.37 7.46
N GLY A 179 -16.59 8.80 8.66
CA GLY A 179 -17.62 7.88 9.12
C GLY A 179 -18.89 8.63 9.51
N GLU A 180 -20.06 8.02 9.29
CA GLU A 180 -21.36 8.56 9.68
C GLU A 180 -21.62 8.39 11.21
N ALA A 181 -20.83 7.53 11.87
CA ALA A 181 -20.90 7.20 13.30
C ALA A 181 -19.48 6.86 13.83
N PRO A 182 -19.29 6.62 15.13
CA PRO A 182 -18.02 6.15 15.68
C PRO A 182 -17.55 4.86 15.00
N LYS A 183 -16.22 4.72 14.84
CA LYS A 183 -15.60 3.52 14.27
C LYS A 183 -15.99 2.28 15.09
N GLY A 184 -16.43 1.23 14.40
CA GLY A 184 -16.85 -0.03 15.01
C GLY A 184 -18.32 -0.11 15.35
N ASP A 185 -19.06 0.98 15.28
CA ASP A 185 -20.51 0.96 15.47
C ASP A 185 -21.18 0.14 14.37
N LEU A 186 -22.09 -0.73 14.77
CA LEU A 186 -22.83 -1.56 13.83
C LEU A 186 -23.72 -0.70 12.93
N ARG A 187 -23.74 -1.01 11.67
CA ARG A 187 -24.62 -0.42 10.66
C ARG A 187 -25.21 -1.48 9.75
N PRO A 188 -26.35 -1.19 9.10
CA PRO A 188 -26.87 -2.07 8.06
C PRO A 188 -25.85 -2.23 6.92
N MET A 189 -25.73 -3.47 6.43
CA MET A 189 -24.93 -3.75 5.24
C MET A 189 -25.60 -3.16 4.00
N ARG A 190 -24.80 -2.58 3.13
CA ARG A 190 -25.24 -2.05 1.84
C ARG A 190 -24.94 -3.09 0.73
N PRO A 191 -25.64 -3.05 -0.40
CA PRO A 191 -25.27 -3.92 -1.52
C PRO A 191 -23.82 -3.70 -1.97
N PRO A 192 -23.09 -4.75 -2.36
CA PRO A 192 -21.76 -4.60 -2.93
C PRO A 192 -21.72 -3.63 -4.11
N GLY A 193 -20.70 -2.78 -4.16
CA GLY A 193 -20.54 -1.76 -5.20
C GLY A 193 -21.34 -0.47 -4.97
N THR A 194 -22.03 -0.30 -3.83
CA THR A 194 -22.85 0.90 -3.55
C THR A 194 -22.33 1.77 -2.40
N HIS A 195 -21.31 1.32 -1.70
CA HIS A 195 -20.72 2.03 -0.57
C HIS A 195 -19.21 1.83 -0.55
N TRP A 196 -18.48 2.92 -0.37
CA TRP A 196 -17.03 2.90 -0.19
C TRP A 196 -16.71 2.95 1.30
N GLU A 197 -15.95 2.00 1.80
CA GLU A 197 -15.49 1.97 3.19
C GLU A 197 -14.10 1.36 3.28
N TYR A 198 -13.17 2.08 3.90
CA TYR A 198 -11.82 1.59 4.13
C TYR A 198 -11.81 0.58 5.27
N ASN A 199 -11.71 -0.71 4.94
CA ASN A 199 -11.90 -1.80 5.87
C ASN A 199 -10.78 -2.84 5.75
N ASP A 200 -9.95 -2.97 6.80
CA ASP A 200 -8.78 -3.84 6.79
C ASP A 200 -9.15 -5.34 6.78
N VAL A 201 -10.29 -5.73 7.38
CA VAL A 201 -10.74 -7.13 7.36
C VAL A 201 -11.14 -7.53 5.93
N ARG A 202 -11.83 -6.64 5.21
CA ARG A 202 -12.19 -6.86 3.79
C ARG A 202 -10.97 -6.90 2.89
N VAL A 203 -9.94 -6.12 3.19
CA VAL A 203 -8.65 -6.21 2.50
C VAL A 203 -7.93 -7.52 2.80
N ASN A 204 -7.98 -8.00 4.05
CA ASN A 204 -7.43 -9.31 4.38
C ASN A 204 -8.22 -10.45 3.69
N ARG A 205 -9.55 -10.30 3.52
CA ARG A 205 -10.35 -11.21 2.70
C ARG A 205 -9.91 -11.21 1.23
N PHE A 206 -9.58 -10.04 0.68
CA PHE A 206 -9.00 -9.93 -0.67
C PHE A 206 -7.63 -10.61 -0.76
N SER A 207 -6.76 -10.41 0.23
CA SER A 207 -5.46 -11.09 0.31
C SER A 207 -5.62 -12.61 0.30
N LEU A 208 -6.53 -13.15 1.13
CA LEU A 208 -6.84 -14.58 1.15
C LEU A 208 -7.38 -15.07 -0.21
N SER A 209 -8.20 -14.25 -0.87
CA SER A 209 -8.73 -14.59 -2.20
C SER A 209 -7.61 -14.70 -3.24
N LEU A 210 -6.64 -13.79 -3.21
CA LEU A 210 -5.45 -13.88 -4.06
C LEU A 210 -4.60 -15.12 -3.73
N LEU A 211 -4.40 -15.42 -2.44
CA LEU A 211 -3.70 -16.65 -2.02
C LEU A 211 -4.37 -17.89 -2.59
N ARG A 212 -5.73 -17.96 -2.57
CA ARG A 212 -6.51 -19.08 -3.12
C ARG A 212 -6.31 -19.24 -4.62
N VAL A 213 -6.38 -18.15 -5.41
CA VAL A 213 -6.23 -18.27 -6.87
C VAL A 213 -4.79 -18.52 -7.32
N PHE A 214 -3.80 -18.05 -6.57
CA PHE A 214 -2.39 -18.40 -6.86
C PHE A 214 -2.05 -19.82 -6.43
N GLY A 215 -2.68 -20.35 -5.38
CA GLY A 215 -2.30 -21.63 -4.78
C GLY A 215 -0.87 -21.66 -4.21
N GLN A 216 -0.28 -20.47 -4.01
CA GLN A 216 1.09 -20.25 -3.54
C GLN A 216 1.08 -19.07 -2.56
N ALA A 217 1.99 -19.07 -1.58
CA ALA A 217 2.11 -17.97 -0.62
C ALA A 217 2.35 -16.62 -1.34
N LEU A 218 1.60 -15.58 -0.97
CA LEU A 218 1.73 -14.28 -1.63
C LEU A 218 3.13 -13.66 -1.53
N PRO A 219 3.90 -13.81 -0.43
CA PRO A 219 5.30 -13.37 -0.38
C PRO A 219 6.18 -14.04 -1.44
N GLU A 220 5.98 -15.33 -1.70
CA GLU A 220 6.70 -16.07 -2.74
C GLU A 220 6.30 -15.57 -4.12
N THR A 221 5.00 -15.46 -4.38
CA THR A 221 4.48 -14.94 -5.65
C THR A 221 4.98 -13.49 -5.91
N LEU A 222 4.98 -12.63 -4.89
CA LEU A 222 5.49 -11.27 -5.00
C LEU A 222 6.99 -11.26 -5.30
N ARG A 223 7.76 -12.12 -4.63
CA ARG A 223 9.20 -12.25 -4.86
C ARG A 223 9.49 -12.61 -6.30
N GLU A 224 8.90 -13.69 -6.78
CA GLU A 224 9.18 -14.25 -8.11
C GLU A 224 8.69 -13.31 -9.25
N ALA A 225 7.49 -12.77 -9.10
CA ALA A 225 6.84 -12.03 -10.17
C ALA A 225 7.26 -10.55 -10.22
N VAL A 226 7.65 -9.97 -9.07
CA VAL A 226 7.88 -8.52 -8.96
C VAL A 226 9.23 -8.20 -8.35
N MET A 227 9.51 -8.63 -7.10
CA MET A 227 10.63 -8.09 -6.33
C MET A 227 12.00 -8.51 -6.87
N ASP A 228 12.18 -9.79 -7.24
CA ASP A 228 13.41 -10.26 -7.88
C ASP A 228 13.58 -9.62 -9.27
N PRO A 229 12.55 -9.59 -10.15
CA PRO A 229 12.63 -8.88 -11.43
C PRO A 229 13.06 -7.41 -11.35
N ILE A 230 12.59 -6.66 -10.33
CA ILE A 230 12.98 -5.26 -10.15
C ILE A 230 14.28 -5.09 -9.35
N GLY A 231 14.96 -6.18 -8.99
CA GLY A 231 16.22 -6.17 -8.27
C GLY A 231 16.11 -5.68 -6.82
N ALA A 232 14.97 -5.93 -6.16
CA ALA A 232 14.80 -5.62 -4.75
C ALA A 232 15.75 -6.45 -3.87
N SER A 233 16.08 -5.94 -2.70
CA SER A 233 16.91 -6.65 -1.72
C SER A 233 16.22 -7.93 -1.25
N ARG A 234 16.97 -8.82 -0.61
CA ARG A 234 16.40 -10.01 0.03
C ARG A 234 15.96 -9.78 1.47
N GLY A 235 16.13 -8.55 1.97
CA GLY A 235 15.82 -8.21 3.35
C GLY A 235 14.34 -7.94 3.63
N TRP A 236 13.51 -7.74 2.61
CA TRP A 236 12.08 -7.56 2.81
C TRP A 236 11.39 -8.88 3.18
N ARG A 237 10.31 -8.80 3.94
CA ARG A 237 9.45 -9.92 4.32
C ARG A 237 8.00 -9.46 4.46
N TRP A 238 7.07 -10.39 4.33
CA TRP A 238 5.64 -10.14 4.52
C TRP A 238 5.11 -11.13 5.55
N GLU A 239 4.87 -10.64 6.74
CA GLU A 239 4.54 -11.43 7.92
C GLU A 239 3.04 -11.60 8.08
N ALA A 240 2.60 -12.83 8.34
CA ALA A 240 1.20 -13.17 8.58
C ALA A 240 0.80 -13.00 10.06
N TYR A 241 -0.50 -13.09 10.32
CA TYR A 241 -0.99 -13.28 11.67
C TYR A 241 -0.77 -14.72 12.15
N ARG A 242 -0.65 -14.90 13.46
CA ARG A 242 -0.44 -16.22 14.07
C ARG A 242 -1.56 -17.22 13.77
N ASN A 243 -2.79 -16.72 13.59
CA ASN A 243 -4.00 -17.50 13.33
C ASN A 243 -4.43 -17.48 11.84
N ALA A 244 -3.62 -16.93 10.94
CA ALA A 244 -3.96 -16.75 9.53
C ALA A 244 -3.37 -17.86 8.65
N THR A 245 -3.51 -19.10 9.04
CA THR A 245 -3.12 -20.27 8.21
C THR A 245 -4.34 -20.93 7.58
N VAL A 246 -4.21 -21.34 6.32
CA VAL A 246 -5.25 -22.02 5.57
C VAL A 246 -4.66 -23.22 4.83
N ASP A 247 -5.45 -24.29 4.65
CA ASP A 247 -5.05 -25.40 3.78
C ASP A 247 -5.42 -25.08 2.32
N ILE A 248 -4.47 -25.31 1.43
CA ILE A 248 -4.66 -25.21 -0.02
C ILE A 248 -3.96 -26.39 -0.68
N GLY A 249 -4.75 -27.33 -1.17
CA GLY A 249 -4.23 -28.54 -1.84
C GLY A 249 -3.33 -29.39 -0.95
N GLY A 250 -3.67 -29.56 0.33
CA GLY A 250 -2.92 -30.32 1.32
C GLY A 250 -1.65 -29.63 1.83
N ARG A 251 -1.47 -28.34 1.53
CA ARG A 251 -0.39 -27.50 2.07
C ARG A 251 -0.95 -26.42 2.97
N THR A 252 -0.42 -26.31 4.17
CA THR A 252 -0.75 -25.19 5.07
C THR A 252 0.03 -23.97 4.65
N LEU A 253 -0.68 -22.93 4.21
CA LEU A 253 -0.12 -21.64 3.78
C LEU A 253 -0.59 -20.52 4.69
N ALA A 254 0.29 -19.55 4.93
CA ALA A 254 -0.04 -18.36 5.68
C ALA A 254 -0.67 -17.30 4.77
N SER A 255 -1.82 -16.76 5.18
CA SER A 255 -2.45 -15.62 4.54
C SER A 255 -1.90 -14.34 5.16
N VAL A 256 -1.25 -13.52 4.36
CA VAL A 256 -0.66 -12.26 4.83
C VAL A 256 -1.68 -11.13 4.85
N PRO A 257 -1.63 -10.20 5.83
CA PRO A 257 -2.54 -9.08 5.88
C PRO A 257 -2.16 -7.99 4.86
N GLY A 258 -3.14 -7.20 4.44
CA GLY A 258 -2.94 -6.03 3.60
C GLY A 258 -2.41 -4.80 4.34
N GLY A 259 -1.63 -5.01 5.40
CA GLY A 259 -1.05 -3.93 6.20
C GLY A 259 -2.06 -3.30 7.15
N SER A 260 -2.87 -4.13 7.76
CA SER A 260 -3.83 -3.73 8.79
C SER A 260 -3.14 -3.37 10.11
N HIS A 261 -3.95 -2.96 11.03
CA HIS A 261 -3.49 -2.43 12.31
C HIS A 261 -3.35 -3.49 13.44
N TRP A 262 -3.18 -4.75 13.10
CA TRP A 262 -2.98 -5.80 14.11
C TRP A 262 -1.59 -6.44 14.04
N GLY A 263 -0.61 -5.68 13.56
CA GLY A 263 0.74 -6.18 13.32
C GLY A 263 0.84 -7.01 12.04
N GLY A 264 1.98 -7.65 11.82
CA GLY A 264 2.27 -8.31 10.55
C GLY A 264 2.33 -7.31 9.38
N GLY A 265 2.21 -7.80 8.14
CA GLY A 265 2.33 -6.97 6.95
C GLY A 265 3.76 -6.90 6.40
N ILE A 266 4.00 -6.00 5.47
CA ILE A 266 5.30 -5.89 4.79
C ILE A 266 6.29 -5.09 5.63
N PHE A 267 7.45 -5.72 5.87
CA PHE A 267 8.66 -5.06 6.37
C PHE A 267 9.62 -4.92 5.19
N ILE A 268 9.96 -3.68 4.83
CA ILE A 268 10.67 -3.38 3.59
C ILE A 268 11.50 -2.11 3.74
N SER A 269 12.58 -2.00 2.98
CA SER A 269 13.44 -0.82 2.95
C SER A 269 12.81 0.32 2.15
N THR A 270 13.27 1.55 2.41
CA THR A 270 12.91 2.73 1.62
C THR A 270 13.34 2.58 0.15
N LEU A 271 14.50 1.97 -0.09
CA LEU A 271 15.00 1.70 -1.44
C LEU A 271 14.11 0.70 -2.19
N ASP A 272 13.70 -0.39 -1.54
CA ASP A 272 12.84 -1.37 -2.20
C ASP A 272 11.44 -0.81 -2.49
N HIS A 273 10.90 0.07 -1.61
CA HIS A 273 9.72 0.86 -1.91
C HIS A 273 9.90 1.76 -3.14
N ALA A 274 11.08 2.39 -3.26
CA ALA A 274 11.37 3.24 -4.41
C ALA A 274 11.47 2.44 -5.71
N ARG A 275 12.01 1.20 -5.69
CA ARG A 275 11.97 0.27 -6.83
C ARG A 275 10.55 -0.06 -7.25
N PHE A 276 9.72 -0.41 -6.27
CA PHE A 276 8.31 -0.69 -6.49
C PHE A 276 7.58 0.53 -7.10
N GLY A 277 7.74 1.72 -6.50
CA GLY A 277 7.17 2.95 -7.03
C GLY A 277 7.66 3.28 -8.45
N LEU A 278 8.95 3.07 -8.73
CA LEU A 278 9.53 3.29 -10.05
C LEU A 278 8.95 2.32 -11.10
N MET A 279 8.78 1.05 -10.76
CA MET A 279 8.14 0.05 -11.64
C MET A 279 6.73 0.50 -12.02
N VAL A 280 5.94 0.96 -11.03
CA VAL A 280 4.58 1.48 -11.30
C VAL A 280 4.63 2.77 -12.11
N ALA A 281 5.55 3.70 -11.81
CA ALA A 281 5.76 4.94 -12.59
C ALA A 281 6.15 4.66 -14.05
N ARG A 282 6.68 3.50 -14.36
CA ARG A 282 7.06 3.03 -15.70
C ARG A 282 5.99 2.12 -16.33
N ASP A 283 4.73 2.27 -15.95
CA ASP A 283 3.60 1.48 -16.46
C ASP A 283 3.83 -0.04 -16.32
N GLY A 284 4.38 -0.46 -15.20
CA GLY A 284 4.68 -1.87 -14.94
C GLY A 284 5.86 -2.42 -15.73
N MET A 285 6.69 -1.56 -16.31
CA MET A 285 7.92 -1.95 -17.00
C MET A 285 9.15 -1.84 -16.08
N TRP A 286 10.10 -2.76 -16.26
CA TRP A 286 11.44 -2.66 -15.69
C TRP A 286 12.49 -2.87 -16.78
N GLY A 287 13.04 -1.77 -17.28
CA GLY A 287 13.81 -1.80 -18.51
C GLY A 287 12.96 -2.30 -19.68
N ALA A 288 13.41 -3.36 -20.35
CA ALA A 288 12.67 -4.02 -21.43
C ALA A 288 11.66 -5.08 -20.93
N ARG A 289 11.68 -5.41 -19.63
CA ARG A 289 10.81 -6.46 -19.05
C ARG A 289 9.48 -5.87 -18.62
N ARG A 290 8.38 -6.44 -19.11
CA ARG A 290 7.05 -6.14 -18.61
C ARG A 290 6.77 -6.99 -17.36
N ILE A 291 6.46 -6.33 -16.27
CA ILE A 291 6.11 -6.92 -14.98
C ILE A 291 4.58 -7.00 -14.83
N LEU A 292 3.89 -5.89 -15.09
CA LEU A 292 2.42 -5.82 -15.04
C LEU A 292 1.82 -5.89 -16.45
N PRO A 293 0.63 -6.45 -16.61
CA PRO A 293 -0.09 -6.41 -17.87
C PRO A 293 -0.22 -4.97 -18.40
N GLU A 294 -0.21 -4.83 -19.71
CA GLU A 294 -0.48 -3.54 -20.35
C GLU A 294 -1.83 -2.97 -19.90
N GLY A 295 -1.88 -1.67 -19.62
CA GLY A 295 -3.07 -0.98 -19.13
C GLY A 295 -3.41 -1.21 -17.65
N TRP A 296 -2.72 -2.12 -16.93
CA TRP A 296 -3.04 -2.40 -15.54
C TRP A 296 -2.80 -1.21 -14.63
N VAL A 297 -1.71 -0.46 -14.82
CA VAL A 297 -1.44 0.76 -14.05
C VAL A 297 -2.54 1.79 -14.28
N GLY A 298 -2.98 1.97 -15.54
CA GLY A 298 -4.13 2.82 -15.85
C GLY A 298 -5.41 2.37 -15.14
N ALA A 299 -5.68 1.07 -15.08
CA ALA A 299 -6.81 0.53 -14.33
C ALA A 299 -6.69 0.76 -12.82
N MET A 300 -5.47 0.58 -12.24
CA MET A 300 -5.22 0.83 -10.82
C MET A 300 -5.43 2.30 -10.44
N THR A 301 -5.13 3.22 -11.33
CA THR A 301 -5.21 4.67 -11.10
C THR A 301 -6.48 5.29 -11.68
N ALA A 302 -7.42 4.49 -12.17
CA ALA A 302 -8.75 4.95 -12.55
C ALA A 302 -9.57 5.25 -11.28
N PRO A 303 -10.21 6.43 -11.19
CA PRO A 303 -11.00 6.82 -10.02
C PRO A 303 -12.19 5.90 -9.79
N CYS A 304 -12.40 5.50 -8.54
CA CYS A 304 -13.65 4.86 -8.10
C CYS A 304 -14.80 5.87 -8.14
N SER A 305 -15.94 5.49 -8.71
CA SER A 305 -17.11 6.39 -8.81
C SER A 305 -17.66 6.83 -7.45
N LEU A 306 -17.49 6.01 -6.41
CA LEU A 306 -17.94 6.30 -5.05
C LEU A 306 -16.92 7.10 -4.24
N ASN A 307 -15.65 7.09 -4.64
CA ASN A 307 -14.56 7.86 -4.04
C ASN A 307 -13.52 8.19 -5.11
N PRO A 308 -13.63 9.33 -5.80
CA PRO A 308 -12.69 9.71 -6.87
C PRO A 308 -11.23 9.87 -6.42
N GLY A 309 -10.99 9.99 -5.11
CA GLY A 309 -9.64 10.00 -4.52
C GLY A 309 -9.05 8.61 -4.29
N TYR A 310 -9.70 7.53 -4.80
CA TYR A 310 -9.25 6.15 -4.61
C TYR A 310 -9.40 5.32 -5.88
N GLY A 311 -8.38 4.52 -6.19
CA GLY A 311 -8.40 3.55 -7.29
C GLY A 311 -8.34 2.11 -6.76
N PHE A 312 -7.56 1.23 -7.41
CA PHE A 312 -7.31 -0.12 -6.91
C PHE A 312 -6.23 -0.09 -5.83
N MET A 313 -6.62 0.07 -4.57
CA MET A 313 -5.71 0.13 -3.42
C MET A 313 -4.64 1.24 -3.52
N TRP A 314 -4.87 2.28 -4.32
CA TRP A 314 -4.06 3.47 -4.44
C TRP A 314 -4.89 4.71 -4.15
N TRP A 315 -4.30 5.66 -3.45
CA TRP A 315 -4.86 7.00 -3.24
C TRP A 315 -4.54 7.87 -4.45
N LEU A 316 -5.54 8.56 -4.98
CA LEU A 316 -5.42 9.35 -6.21
C LEU A 316 -5.54 10.83 -5.89
N ASN A 317 -4.75 11.65 -6.58
CA ASN A 317 -4.83 13.12 -6.46
C ASN A 317 -5.85 13.75 -7.42
N THR A 318 -6.85 13.01 -7.84
CA THR A 318 -7.91 13.50 -8.71
C THR A 318 -8.51 14.78 -8.12
N GLY A 319 -8.42 15.88 -8.86
CA GLY A 319 -8.92 17.20 -8.38
C GLY A 319 -8.18 17.74 -7.15
N GLY A 320 -6.96 17.25 -6.83
CA GLY A 320 -6.23 17.68 -5.63
C GLY A 320 -6.71 17.01 -4.34
N ALA A 321 -7.41 15.88 -4.45
CA ALA A 321 -8.11 15.23 -3.33
C ALA A 321 -7.21 14.81 -2.16
N GLN A 322 -5.94 14.46 -2.40
CA GLN A 322 -5.02 14.07 -1.33
C GLN A 322 -4.13 15.22 -0.88
N PHE A 323 -3.52 15.93 -1.84
CA PHE A 323 -2.58 17.02 -1.60
C PHE A 323 -2.77 18.09 -2.66
N ALA A 324 -3.34 19.24 -2.27
CA ALA A 324 -3.68 20.32 -3.20
C ALA A 324 -2.47 20.84 -3.99
N GLY A 325 -1.27 20.81 -3.38
CA GLY A 325 -0.02 21.24 -4.02
C GLY A 325 0.65 20.19 -4.92
N ALA A 326 0.10 18.98 -5.04
CA ALA A 326 0.64 17.93 -5.92
C ALA A 326 -0.08 17.91 -7.29
N PRO A 327 0.57 17.42 -8.36
CA PRO A 327 -0.07 17.23 -9.66
C PRO A 327 -1.33 16.35 -9.55
N HIS A 328 -2.35 16.63 -10.37
CA HIS A 328 -3.60 15.88 -10.35
C HIS A 328 -3.45 14.43 -10.85
N ASP A 329 -2.40 14.13 -11.60
CA ASP A 329 -2.04 12.78 -12.05
C ASP A 329 -1.22 12.00 -11.03
N ALA A 330 -0.86 12.63 -9.89
CA ALA A 330 -0.13 11.96 -8.81
C ALA A 330 -1.00 10.92 -8.12
N PHE A 331 -0.37 9.83 -7.68
CA PHE A 331 -1.02 8.80 -6.88
C PHE A 331 -0.08 8.25 -5.82
N PHE A 332 -0.66 7.69 -4.77
CA PHE A 332 0.07 7.41 -3.55
C PHE A 332 -0.28 6.04 -2.98
N ALA A 333 0.74 5.27 -2.58
CA ALA A 333 0.57 4.20 -1.61
C ALA A 333 0.85 4.78 -0.23
N MET A 334 -0.13 4.72 0.68
CA MET A 334 -0.02 5.35 2.01
C MET A 334 -0.26 4.35 3.13
N GLY A 335 0.47 4.50 4.23
CA GLY A 335 0.37 3.66 5.42
C GLY A 335 0.40 4.46 6.72
N ALA A 336 -0.15 3.88 7.78
CA ALA A 336 -0.13 4.42 9.13
C ALA A 336 1.32 4.69 9.60
N GLY A 337 1.52 5.59 10.57
CA GLY A 337 2.86 6.10 10.93
C GLY A 337 3.44 7.04 9.87
N THR A 338 2.66 7.30 8.83
CA THR A 338 2.96 8.12 7.66
C THR A 338 4.10 7.55 6.83
N HIS A 339 3.76 6.47 6.13
CA HIS A 339 4.56 5.93 5.04
C HIS A 339 3.90 6.35 3.74
N VAL A 340 4.67 6.92 2.82
CA VAL A 340 4.18 7.38 1.52
C VAL A 340 5.14 6.93 0.44
N VAL A 341 4.60 6.26 -0.58
CA VAL A 341 5.24 6.10 -1.89
C VAL A 341 4.42 6.95 -2.86
N ALA A 342 4.93 8.14 -3.16
CA ALA A 342 4.31 9.08 -4.09
C ALA A 342 4.88 8.87 -5.49
N VAL A 343 4.02 8.66 -6.47
CA VAL A 343 4.35 8.64 -7.89
C VAL A 343 3.77 9.89 -8.53
N LEU A 344 4.61 10.71 -9.13
CA LEU A 344 4.26 11.95 -9.81
C LEU A 344 4.65 11.84 -11.30
N PRO A 345 3.78 11.24 -12.14
CA PRO A 345 4.13 10.88 -13.51
C PRO A 345 4.53 12.06 -14.37
N SER A 346 3.77 13.15 -14.34
CA SER A 346 4.05 14.37 -15.13
C SER A 346 5.40 15.01 -14.80
N GLN A 347 5.97 14.70 -13.63
CA GLN A 347 7.25 15.20 -13.18
C GLN A 347 8.37 14.16 -13.25
N ASP A 348 8.07 12.92 -13.65
CA ASP A 348 9.00 11.79 -13.59
C ASP A 348 9.71 11.68 -12.23
N ILE A 349 8.93 11.83 -11.15
CA ILE A 349 9.40 11.76 -9.76
C ILE A 349 8.73 10.58 -9.05
N VAL A 350 9.54 9.84 -8.28
CA VAL A 350 9.08 8.96 -7.20
C VAL A 350 9.65 9.49 -5.89
N LEU A 351 8.79 9.77 -4.94
CA LEU A 351 9.16 10.20 -3.60
C LEU A 351 8.72 9.13 -2.59
N VAL A 352 9.65 8.58 -1.85
CA VAL A 352 9.34 7.73 -0.68
C VAL A 352 9.68 8.51 0.57
N ALA A 353 8.72 8.63 1.49
CA ALA A 353 8.93 9.23 2.80
C ALA A 353 8.31 8.33 3.87
N ARG A 354 9.04 8.09 4.94
CA ARG A 354 8.65 7.22 6.03
C ARG A 354 8.84 7.91 7.37
N TRP A 355 7.88 7.68 8.28
CA TRP A 355 7.90 8.22 9.64
C TRP A 355 7.95 9.75 9.70
N ILE A 356 7.38 10.39 8.69
CA ILE A 356 7.16 11.84 8.67
C ILE A 356 5.80 12.17 9.34
N ARG A 357 5.67 13.35 9.93
CA ARG A 357 4.39 13.82 10.47
C ARG A 357 3.35 13.95 9.34
N LYS A 358 2.15 13.42 9.56
CA LYS A 358 1.07 13.36 8.55
C LYS A 358 0.79 14.73 7.93
N THR A 359 0.70 15.76 8.76
CA THR A 359 0.43 17.15 8.31
C THR A 359 1.59 17.78 7.52
N SER A 360 2.76 17.14 7.50
CA SER A 360 3.96 17.65 6.80
C SER A 360 4.18 17.01 5.43
N VAL A 361 3.39 15.99 5.04
CA VAL A 361 3.55 15.31 3.75
C VAL A 361 3.34 16.26 2.58
N GLU A 362 2.26 17.05 2.60
CA GLU A 362 1.98 18.04 1.56
C GLU A 362 3.08 19.09 1.48
N GLY A 363 3.56 19.57 2.64
CA GLY A 363 4.68 20.51 2.71
C GLY A 363 5.98 19.95 2.14
N LEU A 364 6.25 18.64 2.29
CA LEU A 364 7.41 17.97 1.69
C LEU A 364 7.26 17.88 0.17
N ILE A 365 6.11 17.39 -0.32
CA ILE A 365 5.82 17.29 -1.76
C ILE A 365 5.96 18.66 -2.42
N GLY A 366 5.32 19.69 -1.83
CA GLY A 366 5.39 21.05 -2.35
C GLY A 366 6.81 21.63 -2.43
N ARG A 367 7.67 21.31 -1.44
CA ARG A 367 9.09 21.73 -1.45
C ARG A 367 9.91 21.00 -2.51
N VAL A 368 9.68 19.71 -2.69
CA VAL A 368 10.35 18.95 -3.75
C VAL A 368 9.95 19.50 -5.12
N LEU A 369 8.67 19.78 -5.34
CA LEU A 369 8.18 20.38 -6.59
C LEU A 369 8.70 21.82 -6.79
N ALA A 370 8.72 22.64 -5.75
CA ALA A 370 9.25 23.99 -5.81
C ALA A 370 10.78 24.04 -6.03
N ALA A 371 11.48 22.95 -5.81
CA ALA A 371 12.90 22.81 -6.13
C ALA A 371 13.15 22.53 -7.62
N LEU A 372 12.15 22.15 -8.41
CA LEU A 372 12.28 22.00 -9.86
C LEU A 372 12.60 23.36 -10.52
N ARG A 373 13.46 23.34 -11.56
CA ARG A 373 13.89 24.50 -12.35
C ARG A 373 13.10 24.61 -13.64
#